data_cdbf5ae5bf0390f822cd52e88127a043
#
_entry.id   cdbf5ae5bf0390f822cd52e88127a043
#
_cell.length_a   1.000
_cell.length_b   1.000
_cell.length_c   1.000
_cell.angle_alpha   90.00
_cell.angle_beta   90.00
_cell.angle_gamma   90.00
#
_symmetry.space_group_name_H-M   'P 1'
#
loop_
_entity.id
_entity.type
_entity.pdbx_description
1 polymer ?
#
loop_
_entity_poly.entity_id
_entity_poly.type
_entity_poly.pdbx_seq_one_letter_code
_entity_poly.pdbx_strand_id
1 'polypeptide(L)'
;PEGVTKLEAEVFSGCASLVSVTLPSKLESIGINAFSECSSIVTLQIPETVGSFGDGAFSKCSKLTTINLPKALKEIPVQMFAGCVALGSIDIPSSVSKIGSYAFQGCKALKTVTLPDAVTVLAEGLFYQSGLTSFTIKSTVTTLEIGAFNSSALERIAIPATVKQFGLLMFANCQKLTSVEILAQLTELPKGTFYNCAALTD
;
A
#
# COMPACT_ATOMS: atom_id res chain seq x y z
N PRO A 1 -27.56 11.14 -2.06
CA PRO A 1 -28.74 10.73 -2.86
C PRO A 1 -28.62 9.24 -3.20
N GLU A 2 -29.66 8.45 -2.93
CA GLU A 2 -29.67 6.97 -3.11
C GLU A 2 -29.53 6.50 -4.58
N GLY A 3 -29.67 7.41 -5.55
CA GLY A 3 -29.51 7.10 -6.97
C GLY A 3 -28.07 7.24 -7.49
N VAL A 4 -27.11 7.67 -6.67
CA VAL A 4 -25.71 7.83 -7.10
C VAL A 4 -25.01 6.47 -7.04
N THR A 5 -24.56 5.99 -8.20
CA THR A 5 -23.83 4.73 -8.33
C THR A 5 -22.32 4.95 -8.58
N LYS A 6 -21.92 6.18 -8.88
CA LYS A 6 -20.52 6.51 -9.15
C LYS A 6 -20.12 7.84 -8.53
N LEU A 7 -18.99 7.89 -7.86
CA LEU A 7 -18.29 9.13 -7.57
C LEU A 7 -17.25 9.38 -8.67
N GLU A 8 -17.39 10.50 -9.35
CA GLU A 8 -16.44 10.89 -10.40
C GLU A 8 -15.08 11.28 -9.84
N ALA A 9 -14.10 11.48 -10.72
CA ALA A 9 -12.77 11.91 -10.31
C ALA A 9 -12.85 13.22 -9.52
N GLU A 10 -12.03 13.30 -8.46
CA GLU A 10 -11.77 14.50 -7.66
C GLU A 10 -12.99 15.12 -6.95
N VAL A 11 -14.14 14.43 -6.87
CA VAL A 11 -15.42 15.00 -6.37
C VAL A 11 -15.32 15.60 -4.96
N PHE A 12 -14.44 15.09 -4.08
CA PHE A 12 -14.14 15.63 -2.77
C PHE A 12 -12.65 15.99 -2.59
N SER A 13 -11.88 16.01 -3.69
CA SER A 13 -10.45 16.29 -3.62
C SER A 13 -10.19 17.63 -2.94
N GLY A 14 -9.25 17.66 -1.98
CA GLY A 14 -8.89 18.86 -1.23
C GLY A 14 -9.93 19.30 -0.18
N CYS A 15 -11.00 18.52 0.07
CA CYS A 15 -11.96 18.81 1.13
C CYS A 15 -11.32 18.56 2.52
N ALA A 16 -10.31 19.34 2.88
CA ALA A 16 -9.48 19.11 4.06
C ALA A 16 -10.24 19.14 5.39
N SER A 17 -11.38 19.86 5.45
CA SER A 17 -12.24 19.95 6.64
C SER A 17 -13.35 18.89 6.68
N LEU A 18 -13.45 18.00 5.67
CA LEU A 18 -14.44 16.94 5.61
C LEU A 18 -14.11 15.87 6.67
N VAL A 19 -14.96 15.77 7.68
CA VAL A 19 -14.78 14.83 8.81
C VAL A 19 -15.45 13.49 8.54
N SER A 20 -16.62 13.52 7.92
CA SER A 20 -17.40 12.31 7.62
C SER A 20 -18.25 12.51 6.37
N VAL A 21 -18.53 11.41 5.69
CA VAL A 21 -19.45 11.35 4.56
C VAL A 21 -20.17 10.00 4.59
N THR A 22 -21.48 10.03 4.33
CA THR A 22 -22.26 8.80 4.13
C THR A 22 -22.35 8.51 2.64
N LEU A 23 -21.80 7.38 2.24
CA LEU A 23 -21.82 6.94 0.84
C LEU A 23 -23.15 6.24 0.51
N PRO A 24 -23.68 6.43 -0.70
CA PRO A 24 -24.90 5.75 -1.15
C PRO A 24 -24.74 4.22 -1.13
N SER A 25 -25.76 3.50 -0.70
CA SER A 25 -25.73 2.03 -0.56
C SER A 25 -25.57 1.28 -1.89
N LYS A 26 -25.87 1.95 -3.02
CA LYS A 26 -25.75 1.42 -4.38
C LYS A 26 -24.50 1.91 -5.11
N LEU A 27 -23.54 2.52 -4.40
CA LEU A 27 -22.30 3.02 -5.01
C LEU A 27 -21.48 1.86 -5.57
N GLU A 28 -21.12 1.92 -6.84
CA GLU A 28 -20.39 0.88 -7.57
C GLU A 28 -18.92 1.24 -7.82
N SER A 29 -18.59 2.54 -7.88
CA SER A 29 -17.22 2.99 -8.13
C SER A 29 -16.90 4.33 -7.48
N ILE A 30 -15.62 4.49 -7.12
CA ILE A 30 -15.03 5.73 -6.58
C ILE A 30 -13.89 6.12 -7.51
N GLY A 31 -13.97 7.32 -8.10
CA GLY A 31 -13.08 7.82 -9.13
C GLY A 31 -11.68 8.19 -8.66
N ILE A 32 -10.83 8.58 -9.63
CA ILE A 32 -9.45 9.03 -9.40
C ILE A 32 -9.45 10.22 -8.44
N ASN A 33 -8.57 10.17 -7.41
CA ASN A 33 -8.42 11.23 -6.41
C ASN A 33 -9.73 11.67 -5.73
N ALA A 34 -10.79 10.86 -5.74
CA ALA A 34 -12.12 11.30 -5.28
C ALA A 34 -12.13 11.84 -3.85
N PHE A 35 -11.28 11.32 -2.96
CA PHE A 35 -11.09 11.80 -1.58
C PHE A 35 -9.64 12.23 -1.30
N SER A 36 -8.85 12.49 -2.35
CA SER A 36 -7.48 12.94 -2.14
C SER A 36 -7.43 14.20 -1.29
N GLU A 37 -6.50 14.24 -0.32
CA GLU A 37 -6.30 15.37 0.60
C GLU A 37 -7.50 15.68 1.54
N CYS A 38 -8.46 14.75 1.69
CA CYS A 38 -9.49 14.83 2.73
C CYS A 38 -8.86 14.55 4.11
N SER A 39 -8.02 15.46 4.57
CA SER A 39 -7.11 15.25 5.70
C SER A 39 -7.79 15.15 7.08
N SER A 40 -9.10 15.44 7.18
CA SER A 40 -9.87 15.32 8.42
C SER A 40 -10.72 14.07 8.53
N ILE A 41 -10.84 13.26 7.47
CA ILE A 41 -11.53 11.97 7.54
C ILE A 41 -10.73 11.01 8.42
N VAL A 42 -11.37 10.47 9.46
CA VAL A 42 -10.75 9.50 10.38
C VAL A 42 -11.10 8.06 10.00
N THR A 43 -12.35 7.83 9.62
CA THR A 43 -12.86 6.53 9.15
C THR A 43 -13.84 6.75 8.00
N LEU A 44 -13.91 5.78 7.09
CA LEU A 44 -14.89 5.81 6.02
C LEU A 44 -15.43 4.39 5.78
N GLN A 45 -16.75 4.25 5.76
CA GLN A 45 -17.41 2.99 5.47
C GLN A 45 -17.69 2.90 3.96
N ILE A 46 -17.03 1.97 3.30
CA ILE A 46 -17.22 1.70 1.87
C ILE A 46 -18.32 0.64 1.71
N PRO A 47 -19.37 0.90 0.91
CA PRO A 47 -20.37 -0.10 0.60
C PRO A 47 -19.78 -1.34 -0.11
N GLU A 48 -20.27 -2.53 0.20
CA GLU A 48 -19.83 -3.79 -0.45
C GLU A 48 -20.12 -3.83 -1.96
N THR A 49 -20.97 -2.94 -2.45
CA THR A 49 -21.29 -2.77 -3.88
C THR A 49 -20.15 -2.11 -4.68
N VAL A 50 -19.21 -1.43 -4.00
CA VAL A 50 -18.09 -0.77 -4.67
C VAL A 50 -17.13 -1.83 -5.21
N GLY A 51 -17.09 -1.96 -6.54
CA GLY A 51 -16.24 -2.90 -7.25
C GLY A 51 -14.89 -2.34 -7.71
N SER A 52 -14.73 -1.00 -7.75
CA SER A 52 -13.52 -0.36 -8.24
C SER A 52 -13.24 1.00 -7.61
N PHE A 53 -11.95 1.30 -7.54
CA PHE A 53 -11.42 2.60 -7.12
C PHE A 53 -10.50 3.15 -8.22
N GLY A 54 -10.39 4.47 -8.32
CA GLY A 54 -9.39 5.13 -9.15
C GLY A 54 -8.08 5.36 -8.40
N ASP A 55 -7.03 5.68 -9.16
CA ASP A 55 -5.72 6.00 -8.61
C ASP A 55 -5.82 7.15 -7.61
N GLY A 56 -5.07 7.07 -6.51
CA GLY A 56 -5.02 8.10 -5.49
C GLY A 56 -6.34 8.35 -4.74
N ALA A 57 -7.35 7.46 -4.84
CA ALA A 57 -8.71 7.73 -4.33
C ALA A 57 -8.74 8.25 -2.89
N PHE A 58 -7.81 7.83 -2.01
CA PHE A 58 -7.65 8.29 -0.63
C PHE A 58 -6.26 8.86 -0.34
N SER A 59 -5.53 9.26 -1.37
CA SER A 59 -4.18 9.82 -1.21
C SER A 59 -4.19 11.00 -0.24
N LYS A 60 -3.22 11.04 0.69
CA LYS A 60 -3.05 12.10 1.70
C LYS A 60 -4.24 12.31 2.66
N CYS A 61 -5.13 11.32 2.82
CA CYS A 61 -6.08 11.30 3.92
C CYS A 61 -5.32 11.09 5.23
N SER A 62 -4.66 12.13 5.73
CA SER A 62 -3.63 12.02 6.77
C SER A 62 -4.15 11.58 8.14
N LYS A 63 -5.44 11.78 8.44
CA LYS A 63 -6.07 11.30 9.68
C LYS A 63 -6.81 9.98 9.52
N LEU A 64 -6.86 9.39 8.33
CA LEU A 64 -7.53 8.12 8.10
C LEU A 64 -6.80 7.01 8.87
N THR A 65 -7.48 6.44 9.87
CA THR A 65 -6.93 5.38 10.74
C THR A 65 -7.28 3.98 10.28
N THR A 66 -8.50 3.82 9.79
CA THR A 66 -9.05 2.55 9.31
C THR A 66 -10.01 2.78 8.16
N ILE A 67 -10.08 1.82 7.24
CA ILE A 67 -11.04 1.77 6.14
C ILE A 67 -11.36 0.30 5.84
N ASN A 68 -12.63 -0.02 5.59
CA ASN A 68 -13.00 -1.33 5.09
C ASN A 68 -12.85 -1.36 3.57
N LEU A 69 -12.38 -2.48 3.03
CA LEU A 69 -12.38 -2.74 1.59
C LEU A 69 -13.44 -3.77 1.24
N PRO A 70 -14.21 -3.58 0.15
CA PRO A 70 -15.23 -4.53 -0.29
C PRO A 70 -14.63 -5.92 -0.55
N LYS A 71 -15.30 -6.98 -0.11
CA LYS A 71 -14.78 -8.36 -0.18
C LYS A 71 -14.53 -8.87 -1.61
N ALA A 72 -15.22 -8.30 -2.59
CA ALA A 72 -15.07 -8.67 -4.00
C ALA A 72 -14.01 -7.87 -4.75
N LEU A 73 -13.34 -6.90 -4.09
CA LEU A 73 -12.34 -6.03 -4.70
C LEU A 73 -11.20 -6.85 -5.32
N LYS A 74 -10.81 -6.54 -6.56
CA LYS A 74 -9.76 -7.26 -7.31
C LYS A 74 -8.40 -6.56 -7.31
N GLU A 75 -8.41 -5.24 -7.15
CA GLU A 75 -7.21 -4.40 -7.27
C GLU A 75 -7.23 -3.26 -6.26
N ILE A 76 -6.07 -2.96 -5.69
CA ILE A 76 -5.79 -1.70 -5.00
C ILE A 76 -5.01 -0.83 -6.00
N PRO A 77 -5.56 0.31 -6.47
CA PRO A 77 -4.94 1.16 -7.49
C PRO A 77 -3.64 1.82 -7.04
N VAL A 78 -2.96 2.45 -8.01
CA VAL A 78 -1.75 3.25 -7.79
C VAL A 78 -2.04 4.36 -6.76
N GLN A 79 -1.14 4.53 -5.79
CA GLN A 79 -1.19 5.58 -4.76
C GLN A 79 -2.49 5.65 -3.95
N MET A 80 -3.35 4.61 -3.94
CA MET A 80 -4.68 4.68 -3.31
C MET A 80 -4.62 5.20 -1.87
N PHE A 81 -3.61 4.80 -1.08
CA PHE A 81 -3.42 5.23 0.31
C PHE A 81 -2.11 5.98 0.53
N ALA A 82 -1.51 6.51 -0.55
CA ALA A 82 -0.26 7.26 -0.42
C ALA A 82 -0.43 8.45 0.53
N GLY A 83 0.45 8.57 1.54
CA GLY A 83 0.38 9.65 2.53
C GLY A 83 -0.72 9.51 3.59
N CYS A 84 -1.40 8.37 3.70
CA CYS A 84 -2.30 8.07 4.82
C CYS A 84 -1.48 7.78 6.09
N VAL A 85 -0.87 8.81 6.66
CA VAL A 85 0.14 8.67 7.73
C VAL A 85 -0.40 8.05 9.01
N ALA A 86 -1.72 8.17 9.28
CA ALA A 86 -2.39 7.60 10.45
C ALA A 86 -2.96 6.20 10.22
N LEU A 87 -2.90 5.65 8.99
CA LEU A 87 -3.45 4.32 8.68
C LEU A 87 -2.64 3.25 9.42
N GLY A 88 -3.23 2.72 10.51
CA GLY A 88 -2.56 1.79 11.41
C GLY A 88 -2.74 0.32 11.03
N SER A 89 -3.84 0.01 10.39
CA SER A 89 -4.16 -1.34 9.91
C SER A 89 -5.06 -1.28 8.68
N ILE A 90 -4.96 -2.31 7.86
CA ILE A 90 -5.85 -2.51 6.71
C ILE A 90 -6.01 -4.00 6.44
N ASP A 91 -7.25 -4.44 6.31
CA ASP A 91 -7.58 -5.80 5.90
C ASP A 91 -7.74 -5.84 4.38
N ILE A 92 -6.80 -6.49 3.70
CA ILE A 92 -6.83 -6.63 2.24
C ILE A 92 -7.60 -7.92 1.90
N PRO A 93 -8.74 -7.81 1.18
CA PRO A 93 -9.54 -8.97 0.82
C PRO A 93 -8.76 -10.01 0.04
N SER A 94 -9.03 -11.31 0.27
CA SER A 94 -8.36 -12.42 -0.43
C SER A 94 -8.60 -12.43 -1.95
N SER A 95 -9.61 -11.71 -2.41
CA SER A 95 -9.93 -11.50 -3.83
C SER A 95 -8.98 -10.55 -4.56
N VAL A 96 -8.18 -9.76 -3.81
CA VAL A 96 -7.21 -8.82 -4.39
C VAL A 96 -6.03 -9.60 -4.94
N SER A 97 -5.75 -9.42 -6.23
CA SER A 97 -4.62 -10.03 -6.94
C SER A 97 -3.59 -9.03 -7.46
N LYS A 98 -3.91 -7.73 -7.41
CA LYS A 98 -3.02 -6.67 -7.87
C LYS A 98 -3.03 -5.49 -6.89
N ILE A 99 -1.83 -4.98 -6.59
CA ILE A 99 -1.66 -3.76 -5.79
C ILE A 99 -0.73 -2.84 -6.56
N GLY A 100 -1.21 -1.64 -6.85
CA GLY A 100 -0.51 -0.65 -7.67
C GLY A 100 0.68 -0.01 -6.97
N SER A 101 1.53 0.62 -7.79
CA SER A 101 2.73 1.32 -7.33
C SER A 101 2.39 2.39 -6.30
N TYR A 102 3.25 2.50 -5.27
CA TYR A 102 3.12 3.49 -4.20
C TYR A 102 1.81 3.42 -3.40
N ALA A 103 1.07 2.29 -3.46
CA ALA A 103 -0.26 2.19 -2.83
C ALA A 103 -0.25 2.50 -1.33
N PHE A 104 0.81 2.14 -0.60
CA PHE A 104 0.99 2.41 0.84
C PHE A 104 2.20 3.30 1.13
N GLN A 105 2.62 4.11 0.16
CA GLN A 105 3.69 5.08 0.36
C GLN A 105 3.38 6.00 1.55
N GLY A 106 4.33 6.17 2.46
CA GLY A 106 4.20 7.11 3.57
C GLY A 106 3.16 6.73 4.62
N CYS A 107 2.62 5.51 4.63
CA CYS A 107 1.74 5.00 5.68
C CYS A 107 2.54 4.73 6.97
N LYS A 108 2.87 5.78 7.72
CA LYS A 108 3.83 5.72 8.84
C LYS A 108 3.32 4.96 10.06
N ALA A 109 1.99 4.93 10.25
CA ALA A 109 1.38 4.17 11.33
C ALA A 109 1.25 2.67 11.02
N LEU A 110 1.31 2.26 9.75
CA LEU A 110 1.18 0.86 9.31
C LEU A 110 2.44 0.08 9.69
N LYS A 111 2.33 -0.77 10.72
CA LYS A 111 3.48 -1.55 11.25
C LYS A 111 3.59 -2.92 10.63
N THR A 112 2.46 -3.51 10.30
CA THR A 112 2.35 -4.83 9.67
C THR A 112 1.22 -4.81 8.65
N VAL A 113 1.33 -5.62 7.61
CA VAL A 113 0.25 -5.89 6.65
C VAL A 113 0.44 -7.27 6.07
N THR A 114 -0.66 -7.98 5.85
CA THR A 114 -0.65 -9.28 5.19
C THR A 114 -1.25 -9.14 3.81
N LEU A 115 -0.51 -9.56 2.78
CA LEU A 115 -1.02 -9.56 1.41
C LEU A 115 -1.72 -10.89 1.09
N PRO A 116 -2.75 -10.89 0.22
CA PRO A 116 -3.37 -12.11 -0.29
C PRO A 116 -2.39 -12.98 -1.07
N ASP A 117 -2.66 -14.30 -1.14
CA ASP A 117 -1.82 -15.24 -1.90
C ASP A 117 -1.85 -15.00 -3.41
N ALA A 118 -2.92 -14.38 -3.90
CA ALA A 118 -3.05 -14.00 -5.31
C ALA A 118 -2.09 -12.87 -5.74
N VAL A 119 -1.48 -12.14 -4.79
CA VAL A 119 -0.50 -11.09 -5.08
C VAL A 119 0.86 -11.74 -5.31
N THR A 120 1.36 -11.65 -6.54
CA THR A 120 2.63 -12.26 -6.97
C THR A 120 3.73 -11.23 -7.24
N VAL A 121 3.38 -9.94 -7.25
CA VAL A 121 4.27 -8.81 -7.51
C VAL A 121 4.16 -7.81 -6.36
N LEU A 122 5.30 -7.42 -5.78
CA LEU A 122 5.38 -6.22 -4.94
C LEU A 122 5.76 -5.06 -5.84
N ALA A 123 4.79 -4.20 -6.12
CA ALA A 123 4.91 -3.10 -7.08
C ALA A 123 5.91 -2.03 -6.64
N GLU A 124 6.31 -1.18 -7.58
CA GLU A 124 7.25 -0.08 -7.35
C GLU A 124 6.81 0.79 -6.16
N GLY A 125 7.73 1.03 -5.23
CA GLY A 125 7.51 1.88 -4.07
C GLY A 125 6.33 1.48 -3.19
N LEU A 126 5.84 0.23 -3.25
CA LEU A 126 4.63 -0.22 -2.57
C LEU A 126 4.56 0.25 -1.12
N PHE A 127 5.66 0.12 -0.39
CA PHE A 127 5.82 0.52 1.02
C PHE A 127 6.90 1.60 1.20
N TYR A 128 7.13 2.42 0.18
CA TYR A 128 8.10 3.51 0.25
C TYR A 128 7.78 4.45 1.43
N GLN A 129 8.78 4.72 2.28
CA GLN A 129 8.62 5.57 3.49
C GLN A 129 7.52 5.10 4.47
N SER A 130 7.14 3.82 4.43
CA SER A 130 6.14 3.27 5.37
C SER A 130 6.71 3.05 6.77
N GLY A 131 5.80 2.85 7.72
CA GLY A 131 6.16 2.50 9.09
C GLY A 131 6.35 1.00 9.34
N LEU A 132 6.34 0.16 8.29
CA LEU A 132 6.48 -1.29 8.43
C LEU A 132 7.75 -1.65 9.21
N THR A 133 7.58 -2.37 10.31
CA THR A 133 8.69 -2.90 11.11
C THR A 133 8.98 -4.36 10.79
N SER A 134 7.96 -5.08 10.33
CA SER A 134 8.09 -6.46 9.86
C SER A 134 7.17 -6.71 8.67
N PHE A 135 7.62 -7.59 7.77
CA PHE A 135 6.84 -8.01 6.61
C PHE A 135 7.24 -9.42 6.19
N THR A 136 6.26 -10.24 5.87
CA THR A 136 6.51 -11.59 5.33
C THR A 136 6.24 -11.58 3.83
N ILE A 137 7.28 -11.78 3.04
CA ILE A 137 7.13 -12.02 1.60
C ILE A 137 6.69 -13.47 1.42
N LYS A 138 5.46 -13.65 0.93
CA LYS A 138 4.90 -14.98 0.72
C LYS A 138 5.60 -15.72 -0.41
N SER A 139 5.56 -17.05 -0.37
CA SER A 139 6.12 -17.91 -1.43
C SER A 139 5.40 -17.80 -2.78
N THR A 140 4.26 -17.13 -2.85
CA THR A 140 3.58 -16.79 -4.10
C THR A 140 4.20 -15.61 -4.82
N VAL A 141 4.98 -14.78 -4.12
CA VAL A 141 5.63 -13.59 -4.70
C VAL A 141 6.84 -14.02 -5.51
N THR A 142 6.91 -13.57 -6.75
CA THR A 142 8.00 -13.85 -7.70
C THR A 142 8.76 -12.61 -8.14
N THR A 143 8.17 -11.43 -7.96
CA THR A 143 8.74 -10.16 -8.44
C THR A 143 8.68 -9.11 -7.33
N LEU A 144 9.81 -8.49 -7.09
CA LEU A 144 9.96 -7.30 -6.25
C LEU A 144 10.38 -6.15 -7.16
N GLU A 145 9.51 -5.15 -7.37
CA GLU A 145 9.81 -4.00 -8.22
C GLU A 145 10.62 -2.93 -7.48
N ILE A 146 11.03 -1.89 -8.19
CA ILE A 146 11.95 -0.85 -7.72
C ILE A 146 11.50 -0.26 -6.38
N GLY A 147 12.39 -0.26 -5.39
CA GLY A 147 12.21 0.45 -4.13
C GLY A 147 10.98 0.06 -3.31
N ALA A 148 10.44 -1.17 -3.47
CA ALA A 148 9.20 -1.56 -2.80
C ALA A 148 9.23 -1.31 -1.28
N PHE A 149 10.39 -1.37 -0.63
CA PHE A 149 10.58 -1.10 0.80
C PHE A 149 11.51 0.09 1.10
N ASN A 150 11.89 0.87 0.08
CA ASN A 150 12.82 1.98 0.26
C ASN A 150 12.35 2.93 1.39
N SER A 151 13.27 3.32 2.27
CA SER A 151 13.00 4.21 3.41
C SER A 151 11.94 3.68 4.41
N SER A 152 11.64 2.39 4.39
CA SER A 152 10.72 1.78 5.37
C SER A 152 11.40 1.62 6.74
N ALA A 153 10.58 1.33 7.77
CA ALA A 153 11.07 1.09 9.13
C ALA A 153 11.41 -0.38 9.41
N LEU A 154 11.56 -1.22 8.37
CA LEU A 154 11.87 -2.65 8.51
C LEU A 154 13.11 -2.89 9.34
N GLU A 155 13.02 -3.88 10.24
CA GLU A 155 14.11 -4.31 11.10
C GLU A 155 14.76 -5.59 10.59
N ARG A 156 13.96 -6.50 10.02
CA ARG A 156 14.41 -7.77 9.42
C ARG A 156 13.51 -8.16 8.28
N ILE A 157 14.06 -8.90 7.30
CA ILE A 157 13.28 -9.47 6.21
C ILE A 157 13.97 -10.72 5.64
N ALA A 158 13.17 -11.67 5.17
CA ALA A 158 13.63 -12.81 4.39
C ALA A 158 13.09 -12.71 2.97
N ILE A 159 13.96 -12.93 1.99
CA ILE A 159 13.63 -12.98 0.55
C ILE A 159 13.50 -14.44 0.16
N PRO A 160 12.29 -14.94 -0.12
CA PRO A 160 12.07 -16.35 -0.39
C PRO A 160 12.69 -16.80 -1.72
N ALA A 161 12.98 -18.09 -1.83
CA ALA A 161 13.57 -18.70 -3.03
C ALA A 161 12.71 -18.57 -4.30
N THR A 162 11.43 -18.22 -4.14
CA THR A 162 10.50 -17.99 -5.26
C THR A 162 10.71 -16.68 -5.99
N VAL A 163 11.41 -15.71 -5.38
CA VAL A 163 11.69 -14.41 -6.02
C VAL A 163 12.69 -14.60 -7.15
N LYS A 164 12.28 -14.21 -8.35
CA LYS A 164 13.05 -14.30 -9.60
C LYS A 164 13.50 -12.94 -10.13
N GLN A 165 12.72 -11.90 -9.82
CA GLN A 165 13.01 -10.53 -10.25
C GLN A 165 13.13 -9.64 -9.01
N PHE A 166 14.24 -8.89 -8.96
CA PHE A 166 14.60 -8.06 -7.82
C PHE A 166 14.98 -6.66 -8.31
N GLY A 167 14.19 -5.67 -7.96
CA GLY A 167 14.36 -4.29 -8.43
C GLY A 167 15.49 -3.52 -7.74
N LEU A 168 15.87 -2.39 -8.34
CA LEU A 168 16.84 -1.45 -7.79
C LEU A 168 16.35 -0.85 -6.47
N LEU A 169 17.27 -0.38 -5.60
CA LEU A 169 16.97 0.41 -4.39
C LEU A 169 15.99 -0.26 -3.43
N MET A 170 15.87 -1.57 -3.44
CA MET A 170 14.82 -2.33 -2.75
C MET A 170 14.68 -1.92 -1.27
N PHE A 171 15.79 -1.86 -0.55
CA PHE A 171 15.85 -1.50 0.87
C PHE A 171 16.67 -0.23 1.12
N ALA A 172 16.90 0.58 0.09
CA ALA A 172 17.69 1.81 0.26
C ALA A 172 17.09 2.66 1.40
N ASN A 173 17.95 3.27 2.21
CA ASN A 173 17.58 4.10 3.36
C ASN A 173 16.74 3.41 4.45
N CYS A 174 16.71 2.08 4.53
CA CYS A 174 16.10 1.34 5.64
C CYS A 174 17.01 1.42 6.87
N GLN A 175 16.92 2.53 7.61
CA GLN A 175 17.83 2.88 8.71
C GLN A 175 17.79 1.92 9.90
N LYS A 176 16.73 1.12 10.01
CA LYS A 176 16.51 0.15 11.11
C LYS A 176 16.79 -1.29 10.69
N LEU A 177 17.06 -1.54 9.42
CA LEU A 177 17.26 -2.88 8.89
C LEU A 177 18.60 -3.44 9.42
N THR A 178 18.51 -4.46 10.26
CA THR A 178 19.67 -5.09 10.91
C THR A 178 20.10 -6.38 10.23
N SER A 179 19.17 -7.10 9.58
CA SER A 179 19.44 -8.41 9.01
C SER A 179 18.54 -8.68 7.79
N VAL A 180 19.12 -9.29 6.76
CA VAL A 180 18.41 -9.73 5.54
C VAL A 180 18.83 -11.13 5.17
N GLU A 181 17.89 -12.07 5.19
CA GLU A 181 18.11 -13.42 4.69
C GLU A 181 17.70 -13.50 3.21
N ILE A 182 18.61 -13.88 2.32
CA ILE A 182 18.34 -14.02 0.88
C ILE A 182 18.38 -15.49 0.50
N LEU A 183 17.20 -16.10 0.37
CA LEU A 183 17.03 -17.48 -0.10
C LEU A 183 16.87 -17.56 -1.63
N ALA A 184 16.58 -16.42 -2.27
CA ALA A 184 16.43 -16.30 -3.72
C ALA A 184 17.76 -16.58 -4.42
N GLN A 185 17.70 -17.33 -5.54
CA GLN A 185 18.87 -17.60 -6.38
C GLN A 185 19.09 -16.42 -7.33
N LEU A 186 19.73 -15.37 -6.81
CA LEU A 186 20.04 -14.16 -7.57
C LEU A 186 21.46 -14.27 -8.15
N THR A 187 21.64 -13.83 -9.39
CA THR A 187 22.97 -13.74 -10.03
C THR A 187 23.70 -12.48 -9.63
N GLU A 188 22.99 -11.45 -9.21
CA GLU A 188 23.54 -10.18 -8.74
C GLU A 188 22.54 -9.49 -7.78
N LEU A 189 23.05 -8.60 -6.94
CA LEU A 189 22.23 -7.66 -6.18
C LEU A 189 22.15 -6.34 -6.97
N PRO A 190 20.95 -5.87 -7.33
CA PRO A 190 20.79 -4.64 -8.10
C PRO A 190 21.36 -3.41 -7.38
N LYS A 191 21.68 -2.39 -8.17
CA LYS A 191 22.27 -1.15 -7.67
C LYS A 191 21.46 -0.55 -6.51
N GLY A 192 22.17 -0.22 -5.43
CA GLY A 192 21.63 0.48 -4.29
C GLY A 192 20.68 -0.34 -3.42
N THR A 193 20.65 -1.68 -3.55
CA THR A 193 19.75 -2.55 -2.79
C THR A 193 19.76 -2.21 -1.30
N PHE A 194 20.93 -2.03 -0.68
CA PHE A 194 21.11 -1.68 0.73
C PHE A 194 21.76 -0.31 0.93
N TYR A 195 21.64 0.60 -0.06
CA TYR A 195 22.22 1.92 0.06
C TYR A 195 21.74 2.60 1.35
N ASN A 196 22.69 3.08 2.17
CA ASN A 196 22.42 3.81 3.41
C ASN A 196 21.54 3.02 4.43
N CYS A 197 21.73 1.69 4.53
CA CYS A 197 21.16 0.86 5.60
C CYS A 197 22.12 0.85 6.79
N ALA A 198 22.14 1.92 7.59
CA ALA A 198 23.19 2.16 8.58
C ALA A 198 23.22 1.12 9.73
N ALA A 199 22.11 0.42 9.98
CA ALA A 199 22.02 -0.59 11.03
C ALA A 199 22.32 -2.03 10.54
N LEU A 200 22.58 -2.23 9.23
CA LEU A 200 22.74 -3.57 8.67
C LEU A 200 24.05 -4.20 9.12
N THR A 201 23.97 -5.37 9.74
CA THR A 201 25.11 -6.14 10.25
C THR A 201 25.20 -7.55 9.67
N ASP A 202 24.08 -8.12 9.19
CA ASP A 202 23.97 -9.47 8.63
C ASP A 202 23.10 -9.50 7.37
#